data_aa89c6a757c77ba638260f1cb0588673
#
_entry.id   aa89c6a757c77ba638260f1cb0588673
#
_cell.length_a   1.000
_cell.length_b   1.000
_cell.length_c   1.000
_cell.angle_alpha   90.00
_cell.angle_beta   90.00
_cell.angle_gamma   90.00
#
_symmetry.space_group_name_H-M   'P 1'
#
loop_
_entity.id
_entity.type
_entity.pdbx_description
1 polymer ?
#
loop_
_entity_poly.entity_id
_entity_poly.type
_entity_poly.pdbx_seq_one_letter_code
_entity_poly.pdbx_strand_id
1 'polypeptide(L)'
;MDILCTDKTGTLTQDKIILERHVDALGNRDDDVLRLAWVNSYHQSGIKNLMDKAIVHFGEQHPENGLPRHMHKVDELPFDFVRRRLSVIVSDTSGEHLLVCKGAVEEMLSIASGVYVHGQVVPMDAQWRQKIIDLSEAYNRDGFRVLALGAKAIKGDDIRQQYTTEAEKDLIIRGFLTFLDPPKDS
;
A
#
# COMPACT_ATOMS: atom_id res chain seq x y z
N MET A 1 35.00 28.02 -2.65
CA MET A 1 33.61 27.68 -2.28
C MET A 1 33.54 26.17 -2.22
N ASP A 2 33.38 25.63 -1.04
CA ASP A 2 33.32 24.19 -0.86
C ASP A 2 31.89 23.73 -1.04
N ILE A 3 31.68 22.74 -1.88
CA ILE A 3 30.38 22.15 -2.13
C ILE A 3 30.30 20.85 -1.32
N LEU A 4 29.37 20.80 -0.36
CA LEU A 4 29.08 19.58 0.37
C LEU A 4 28.07 18.75 -0.41
N CYS A 5 28.53 17.66 -1.00
CA CYS A 5 27.66 16.66 -1.61
C CYS A 5 27.49 15.51 -0.62
N THR A 6 26.27 15.28 -0.16
CA THR A 6 25.97 14.19 0.76
C THR A 6 24.72 13.45 0.30
N ASP A 7 24.71 12.13 0.52
CA ASP A 7 23.52 11.34 0.32
C ASP A 7 22.50 11.69 1.40
N LYS A 8 21.27 11.96 1.00
CA LYS A 8 20.18 12.33 1.90
C LYS A 8 19.78 11.14 2.78
N THR A 9 19.59 9.98 2.17
CA THR A 9 19.10 8.79 2.88
C THR A 9 20.25 8.06 3.56
N GLY A 10 20.14 7.80 4.84
CA GLY A 10 21.18 7.15 5.64
C GLY A 10 22.28 8.07 6.13
N THR A 11 22.49 9.24 5.52
CA THR A 11 23.50 10.21 5.92
C THR A 11 22.91 11.39 6.69
N LEU A 12 21.89 12.03 6.14
CA LEU A 12 21.22 13.19 6.76
C LEU A 12 19.90 12.82 7.43
N THR A 13 19.34 11.64 7.14
CA THR A 13 18.12 11.12 7.74
C THR A 13 18.41 9.91 8.60
N GLN A 14 17.51 9.59 9.53
CA GLN A 14 17.57 8.32 10.25
C GLN A 14 17.38 7.16 9.27
N ASP A 15 18.03 6.01 9.50
CA ASP A 15 17.77 4.77 8.77
C ASP A 15 16.42 4.17 9.18
N LYS A 16 15.40 5.01 9.20
CA LYS A 16 14.06 4.70 9.66
C LYS A 16 13.07 5.54 8.88
N ILE A 17 12.05 4.88 8.37
CA ILE A 17 10.88 5.51 7.77
C ILE A 17 9.71 5.37 8.74
N ILE A 18 8.90 6.40 8.86
CA ILE A 18 7.74 6.43 9.74
C ILE A 18 6.48 6.44 8.87
N LEU A 19 5.53 5.53 9.16
CA LEU A 19 4.19 5.62 8.62
C LEU A 19 3.45 6.75 9.33
N GLU A 20 3.12 7.81 8.58
CA GLU A 20 2.49 9.01 9.13
C GLU A 20 0.97 8.95 9.03
N ARG A 21 0.44 8.54 7.87
CA ARG A 21 -1.00 8.49 7.62
C ARG A 21 -1.40 7.23 6.87
N HIS A 22 -2.59 6.76 7.16
CA HIS A 22 -3.31 5.75 6.41
C HIS A 22 -4.73 6.29 6.16
N VAL A 23 -5.03 6.60 4.92
CA VAL A 23 -6.21 7.37 4.53
C VAL A 23 -6.98 6.70 3.41
N ASP A 24 -8.27 7.00 3.32
CA ASP A 24 -9.11 6.60 2.19
C ASP A 24 -8.82 7.45 0.93
N ALA A 25 -9.58 7.25 -0.13
CA ALA A 25 -9.40 7.96 -1.39
C ALA A 25 -9.75 9.46 -1.31
N LEU A 26 -10.38 9.90 -0.22
CA LEU A 26 -10.71 11.30 0.05
C LEU A 26 -9.72 11.98 1.01
N GLY A 27 -8.76 11.24 1.54
CA GLY A 27 -7.78 11.75 2.49
C GLY A 27 -8.20 11.67 3.95
N ASN A 28 -9.29 11.00 4.27
CA ASN A 28 -9.73 10.76 5.64
C ASN A 28 -9.04 9.53 6.24
N ARG A 29 -8.71 9.59 7.52
CA ARG A 29 -8.14 8.42 8.21
C ARG A 29 -9.05 7.20 8.04
N ASP A 30 -8.45 6.09 7.69
CA ASP A 30 -9.14 4.82 7.47
C ASP A 30 -8.31 3.66 8.02
N ASP A 31 -8.80 3.02 9.07
CA ASP A 31 -8.11 1.91 9.72
C ASP A 31 -8.16 0.62 8.88
N ASP A 32 -9.13 0.47 7.97
CA ASP A 32 -9.16 -0.66 7.03
C ASP A 32 -8.00 -0.57 6.03
N VAL A 33 -7.61 0.63 5.65
CA VAL A 33 -6.41 0.84 4.81
C VAL A 33 -5.16 0.35 5.55
N LEU A 34 -5.04 0.65 6.84
CA LEU A 34 -3.94 0.13 7.65
C LEU A 34 -3.96 -1.40 7.74
N ARG A 35 -5.12 -2.00 7.96
CA ARG A 35 -5.26 -3.48 8.04
C ARG A 35 -4.82 -4.16 6.75
N LEU A 36 -5.25 -3.64 5.60
CA LEU A 36 -4.86 -4.16 4.29
C LEU A 36 -3.36 -3.96 4.02
N ALA A 37 -2.83 -2.80 4.37
CA ALA A 37 -1.39 -2.52 4.23
C ALA A 37 -0.56 -3.46 5.10
N TRP A 38 -1.01 -3.72 6.32
CA TRP A 38 -0.35 -4.67 7.21
C TRP A 38 -0.36 -6.09 6.65
N VAL A 39 -1.48 -6.56 6.11
CA VAL A 39 -1.58 -7.87 5.43
C VAL A 39 -0.55 -7.98 4.32
N ASN A 40 -0.46 -6.98 3.46
CA ASN A 40 0.49 -6.96 2.36
C ASN A 40 1.94 -7.01 2.85
N SER A 41 2.30 -6.17 3.81
CA SER A 41 3.67 -6.08 4.31
C SER A 41 4.07 -7.26 5.20
N TYR A 42 3.16 -7.76 6.02
CA TYR A 42 3.42 -8.88 6.93
C TYR A 42 3.64 -10.20 6.18
N HIS A 43 2.80 -10.49 5.18
CA HIS A 43 2.85 -11.76 4.43
C HIS A 43 3.87 -11.76 3.30
N GLN A 44 4.47 -10.64 2.98
CA GLN A 44 5.55 -10.55 2.01
C GLN A 44 6.75 -11.38 2.46
N SER A 45 7.27 -12.23 1.58
CA SER A 45 8.50 -12.99 1.81
C SER A 45 9.76 -12.17 1.54
N GLY A 46 10.89 -12.66 2.01
CA GLY A 46 12.18 -12.01 1.81
C GLY A 46 12.43 -10.84 2.75
N ILE A 47 13.39 -10.01 2.36
CA ILE A 47 13.80 -8.85 3.17
C ILE A 47 12.82 -7.72 2.96
N LYS A 48 12.16 -7.31 4.04
CA LYS A 48 11.24 -6.17 4.01
C LYS A 48 12.03 -4.86 3.86
N ASN A 49 11.57 -3.99 2.97
CA ASN A 49 12.10 -2.64 2.86
C ASN A 49 11.67 -1.77 4.07
N LEU A 50 12.20 -0.54 4.13
CA LEU A 50 11.91 0.36 5.27
C LEU A 50 10.43 0.73 5.38
N MET A 51 9.71 0.87 4.28
CA MET A 51 8.28 1.18 4.29
C MET A 51 7.45 0.00 4.80
N ASP A 52 7.78 -1.22 4.38
CA ASP A 52 7.12 -2.43 4.90
C ASP A 52 7.35 -2.60 6.39
N LYS A 53 8.58 -2.37 6.84
CA LYS A 53 8.90 -2.39 8.27
C LYS A 53 8.12 -1.36 9.06
N ALA A 54 7.97 -0.15 8.52
CA ALA A 54 7.20 0.92 9.14
C ALA A 54 5.71 0.56 9.26
N ILE A 55 5.13 -0.06 8.24
CA ILE A 55 3.73 -0.51 8.28
C ILE A 55 3.53 -1.59 9.35
N VAL A 56 4.37 -2.61 9.34
CA VAL A 56 4.28 -3.71 10.33
C VAL A 56 4.47 -3.16 11.74
N HIS A 57 5.49 -2.35 11.96
CA HIS A 57 5.77 -1.75 13.27
C HIS A 57 4.61 -0.90 13.77
N PHE A 58 4.05 -0.03 12.92
CA PHE A 58 2.90 0.80 13.29
C PHE A 58 1.69 -0.05 13.69
N GLY A 59 1.37 -1.06 12.89
CA GLY A 59 0.27 -1.98 13.20
C GLY A 59 0.46 -2.72 14.52
N GLU A 60 1.67 -3.21 14.77
CA GLU A 60 2.01 -3.93 16.01
C GLU A 60 1.92 -3.05 17.27
N GLN A 61 2.21 -1.76 17.14
CA GLN A 61 2.09 -0.79 18.23
C GLN A 61 0.65 -0.34 18.49
N HIS A 62 -0.27 -0.60 17.56
CA HIS A 62 -1.66 -0.19 17.64
C HIS A 62 -2.61 -1.39 17.52
N PRO A 63 -2.57 -2.34 18.49
CA PRO A 63 -3.38 -3.56 18.44
C PRO A 63 -4.89 -3.29 18.46
N GLU A 64 -5.30 -2.11 18.95
CA GLU A 64 -6.69 -1.66 18.94
C GLU A 64 -7.26 -1.55 17.51
N ASN A 65 -6.41 -1.43 16.49
CA ASN A 65 -6.84 -1.37 15.10
C ASN A 65 -7.29 -2.73 14.53
N GLY A 66 -7.17 -3.81 15.31
CA GLY A 66 -7.72 -5.12 14.94
C GLY A 66 -7.03 -5.75 13.73
N LEU A 67 -5.72 -5.98 13.82
CA LEU A 67 -4.95 -6.58 12.73
C LEU A 67 -5.50 -7.96 12.33
N PRO A 68 -5.66 -8.25 11.02
CA PRO A 68 -6.26 -9.50 10.56
C PRO A 68 -5.27 -10.68 10.59
N ARG A 69 -4.82 -11.06 11.78
CA ARG A 69 -3.85 -12.14 11.99
C ARG A 69 -4.36 -13.54 11.63
N HIS A 70 -5.69 -13.67 11.45
CA HIS A 70 -6.34 -14.92 11.07
C HIS A 70 -6.19 -15.25 9.58
N MET A 71 -5.74 -14.30 8.77
CA MET A 71 -5.55 -14.53 7.34
C MET A 71 -4.27 -15.32 7.06
N HIS A 72 -4.35 -16.21 6.09
CA HIS A 72 -3.23 -17.07 5.67
C HIS A 72 -2.76 -16.70 4.27
N LYS A 73 -1.44 -16.68 4.09
CA LYS A 73 -0.85 -16.44 2.77
C LYS A 73 -1.14 -17.59 1.83
N VAL A 74 -1.63 -17.27 0.64
CA VAL A 74 -1.82 -18.21 -0.47
C VAL A 74 -0.68 -18.07 -1.47
N ASP A 75 -0.38 -16.84 -1.90
CA ASP A 75 0.64 -16.57 -2.91
C ASP A 75 1.10 -15.11 -2.79
N GLU A 76 2.15 -14.76 -3.53
CA GLU A 76 2.58 -13.37 -3.67
C GLU A 76 3.09 -13.11 -5.09
N LEU A 77 2.95 -11.87 -5.51
CA LEU A 77 3.56 -11.34 -6.73
C LEU A 77 4.60 -10.31 -6.27
N PRO A 78 5.89 -10.70 -6.21
CA PRO A 78 6.92 -9.86 -5.62
C PRO A 78 7.08 -8.53 -6.35
N PHE A 79 7.67 -7.56 -5.66
CA PHE A 79 7.97 -6.27 -6.25
C PHE A 79 8.94 -6.44 -7.44
N ASP A 80 8.65 -5.74 -8.52
CA ASP A 80 9.61 -5.51 -9.59
C ASP A 80 9.63 -4.03 -10.00
N PHE A 81 10.76 -3.60 -10.57
CA PHE A 81 10.98 -2.20 -10.88
C PHE A 81 10.19 -1.69 -12.10
N VAL A 82 9.66 -2.59 -12.91
CA VAL A 82 8.81 -2.23 -14.07
C VAL A 82 7.38 -1.98 -13.60
N ARG A 83 6.80 -2.92 -12.86
CA ARG A 83 5.44 -2.80 -12.33
C ARG A 83 5.35 -1.83 -11.15
N ARG A 84 6.44 -1.62 -10.39
CA ARG A 84 6.53 -0.74 -9.21
C ARG A 84 5.42 -0.98 -8.19
N ARG A 85 5.03 -2.25 -8.03
CA ARG A 85 4.01 -2.70 -7.09
C ARG A 85 4.28 -4.13 -6.64
N LEU A 86 3.66 -4.49 -5.55
CA LEU A 86 3.76 -5.81 -4.94
C LEU A 86 2.37 -6.24 -4.48
N SER A 87 2.00 -7.48 -4.78
CA SER A 87 0.74 -8.06 -4.35
C SER A 87 0.96 -9.27 -3.46
N VAL A 88 0.09 -9.42 -2.48
CA VAL A 88 -0.03 -10.62 -1.66
C VAL A 88 -1.45 -11.13 -1.79
N ILE A 89 -1.61 -12.42 -1.91
CA ILE A 89 -2.91 -13.09 -1.92
C ILE A 89 -3.05 -13.86 -0.61
N VAL A 90 -4.12 -13.61 0.10
CA VAL A 90 -4.44 -14.25 1.38
C VAL A 90 -5.83 -14.87 1.34
N SER A 91 -6.06 -15.82 2.22
CA SER A 91 -7.38 -16.40 2.45
C SER A 91 -7.74 -16.36 3.93
N ASP A 92 -9.01 -16.32 4.19
CA ASP A 92 -9.58 -16.54 5.51
C ASP A 92 -10.22 -17.92 5.63
N THR A 93 -11.01 -18.13 6.67
CA THR A 93 -11.72 -19.39 6.91
C THR A 93 -12.86 -19.66 5.92
N SER A 94 -13.30 -18.67 5.15
CA SER A 94 -14.35 -18.83 4.14
C SER A 94 -13.86 -19.54 2.88
N GLY A 95 -12.54 -19.55 2.68
CA GLY A 95 -11.90 -20.08 1.47
C GLY A 95 -11.89 -19.10 0.30
N GLU A 96 -12.44 -17.91 0.44
CA GLU A 96 -12.29 -16.85 -0.55
C GLU A 96 -10.89 -16.25 -0.46
N HIS A 97 -10.38 -15.78 -1.59
CA HIS A 97 -9.08 -15.14 -1.64
C HIS A 97 -9.22 -13.62 -1.74
N LEU A 98 -8.30 -12.93 -1.10
CA LEU A 98 -8.17 -11.48 -1.18
C LEU A 98 -6.78 -11.14 -1.71
N LEU A 99 -6.73 -10.45 -2.85
CA LEU A 99 -5.49 -9.88 -3.37
C LEU A 99 -5.36 -8.46 -2.83
N VAL A 100 -4.23 -8.18 -2.18
CA VAL A 100 -3.89 -6.85 -1.67
C VAL A 100 -2.63 -6.39 -2.36
N CYS A 101 -2.72 -5.29 -3.09
CA CYS A 101 -1.62 -4.70 -3.85
C CYS A 101 -1.24 -3.33 -3.30
N LYS A 102 0.05 -3.09 -3.25
CA LYS A 102 0.63 -1.83 -2.80
C LYS A 102 1.67 -1.37 -3.82
N GLY A 103 1.66 -0.11 -4.18
CA GLY A 103 2.60 0.39 -5.18
C GLY A 103 2.52 1.88 -5.42
N ALA A 104 3.30 2.33 -6.41
CA ALA A 104 3.30 3.72 -6.85
C ALA A 104 1.92 4.12 -7.38
N VAL A 105 1.50 5.34 -7.10
CA VAL A 105 0.13 5.81 -7.38
C VAL A 105 -0.23 5.64 -8.86
N GLU A 106 0.64 6.05 -9.77
CA GLU A 106 0.37 5.99 -11.20
C GLU A 106 0.22 4.56 -11.71
N GLU A 107 1.08 3.64 -11.27
CA GLU A 107 1.01 2.23 -11.65
C GLU A 107 -0.22 1.55 -11.06
N MET A 108 -0.62 1.92 -9.88
CA MET A 108 -1.86 1.41 -9.28
C MET A 108 -3.10 1.91 -10.02
N LEU A 109 -3.11 3.19 -10.44
CA LEU A 109 -4.19 3.74 -11.25
C LEU A 109 -4.31 3.07 -12.61
N SER A 110 -3.20 2.61 -13.18
CA SER A 110 -3.20 1.95 -14.49
C SER A 110 -3.94 0.61 -14.49
N ILE A 111 -4.09 -0.04 -13.35
CA ILE A 111 -4.74 -1.35 -13.19
C ILE A 111 -6.04 -1.28 -12.40
N ALA A 112 -6.44 -0.10 -11.95
CA ALA A 112 -7.64 0.08 -11.14
C ALA A 112 -8.88 0.25 -12.02
N SER A 113 -9.95 -0.48 -11.69
CA SER A 113 -11.26 -0.35 -12.32
C SER A 113 -12.26 0.41 -11.45
N GLY A 114 -11.96 0.59 -10.17
CA GLY A 114 -12.84 1.25 -9.23
C GLY A 114 -12.09 1.87 -8.05
N VAL A 115 -12.84 2.62 -7.26
CA VAL A 115 -12.39 3.22 -6.02
C VAL A 115 -13.45 2.99 -4.93
N TYR A 116 -12.99 2.68 -3.73
CA TYR A 116 -13.85 2.48 -2.58
C TYR A 116 -14.03 3.79 -1.82
N VAL A 117 -15.25 4.28 -1.76
CA VAL A 117 -15.61 5.52 -1.06
C VAL A 117 -16.95 5.36 -0.37
N HIS A 118 -17.04 5.85 0.86
CA HIS A 118 -18.29 5.84 1.65
C HIS A 118 -18.98 4.46 1.69
N GLY A 119 -18.18 3.40 1.84
CA GLY A 119 -18.72 2.04 1.90
C GLY A 119 -19.13 1.42 0.57
N GLN A 120 -18.86 2.08 -0.54
CA GLN A 120 -19.25 1.63 -1.88
C GLN A 120 -18.08 1.65 -2.86
N VAL A 121 -18.13 0.74 -3.81
CA VAL A 121 -17.21 0.77 -4.96
C VAL A 121 -17.86 1.57 -6.08
N VAL A 122 -17.16 2.60 -6.53
CA VAL A 122 -17.56 3.41 -7.68
C VAL A 122 -16.57 3.21 -8.82
N PRO A 123 -16.99 3.34 -10.11
CA PRO A 123 -16.08 3.20 -11.24
C PRO A 123 -14.96 4.22 -11.20
N MET A 124 -13.75 3.80 -11.61
CA MET A 124 -12.60 4.67 -11.78
C MET A 124 -12.77 5.46 -13.09
N ASP A 125 -13.30 6.65 -12.98
CA ASP A 125 -13.43 7.58 -14.10
C ASP A 125 -12.30 8.63 -14.11
N ALA A 126 -12.32 9.53 -15.08
CA ALA A 126 -11.32 10.58 -15.21
C ALA A 126 -11.32 11.56 -14.01
N GLN A 127 -12.49 11.82 -13.41
CA GLN A 127 -12.60 12.69 -12.25
C GLN A 127 -11.97 12.05 -11.02
N TRP A 128 -12.24 10.79 -10.75
CA TRP A 128 -11.63 10.06 -9.64
C TRP A 128 -10.13 9.92 -9.81
N ARG A 129 -9.69 9.60 -11.03
CA ARG A 129 -8.26 9.54 -11.36
C ARG A 129 -7.56 10.85 -11.03
N GLN A 130 -8.15 11.97 -11.44
CA GLN A 130 -7.57 13.29 -11.18
C GLN A 130 -7.57 13.64 -9.69
N LYS A 131 -8.66 13.35 -8.96
CA LYS A 131 -8.71 13.56 -7.51
C LYS A 131 -7.62 12.80 -6.77
N ILE A 132 -7.37 11.55 -7.15
CA ILE A 132 -6.33 10.70 -6.56
C ILE A 132 -4.94 11.26 -6.86
N ILE A 133 -4.69 11.69 -8.09
CA ILE A 133 -3.42 12.32 -8.46
C ILE A 133 -3.21 13.60 -7.66
N ASP A 134 -4.22 14.47 -7.58
CA ASP A 134 -4.14 15.74 -6.85
C ASP A 134 -3.86 15.52 -5.36
N LEU A 135 -4.51 14.55 -4.74
CA LEU A 135 -4.27 14.19 -3.34
C LEU A 135 -2.84 13.69 -3.12
N SER A 136 -2.38 12.81 -3.99
CA SER A 136 -1.02 12.27 -3.94
C SER A 136 0.03 13.38 -4.10
N GLU A 137 -0.16 14.28 -5.07
CA GLU A 137 0.73 15.41 -5.29
C GLU A 137 0.75 16.37 -4.09
N ALA A 138 -0.39 16.60 -3.44
CA ALA A 138 -0.47 17.41 -2.23
C ALA A 138 0.39 16.83 -1.10
N TYR A 139 0.30 15.52 -0.88
CA TYR A 139 1.15 14.84 0.10
C TYR A 139 2.64 14.91 -0.27
N ASN A 140 2.98 14.72 -1.53
CA ASN A 140 4.36 14.85 -2.00
C ASN A 140 4.92 16.25 -1.78
N ARG A 141 4.13 17.30 -2.02
CA ARG A 141 4.54 18.70 -1.74
C ARG A 141 4.79 18.94 -0.27
N ASP A 142 4.04 18.26 0.61
CA ASP A 142 4.23 18.35 2.07
C ASP A 142 5.43 17.52 2.56
N GLY A 143 6.16 16.87 1.65
CA GLY A 143 7.38 16.11 1.95
C GLY A 143 7.17 14.64 2.26
N PHE A 144 5.97 14.11 2.08
CA PHE A 144 5.68 12.69 2.31
C PHE A 144 5.98 11.86 1.06
N ARG A 145 6.41 10.62 1.28
CA ARG A 145 6.33 9.56 0.26
C ARG A 145 4.95 8.95 0.29
N VAL A 146 4.39 8.66 -0.86
CA VAL A 146 3.02 8.14 -0.99
C VAL A 146 3.01 6.81 -1.71
N LEU A 147 2.33 5.83 -1.12
CA LEU A 147 1.97 4.58 -1.78
C LEU A 147 0.46 4.45 -1.86
N ALA A 148 -0.04 3.97 -2.98
CA ALA A 148 -1.42 3.58 -3.13
C ALA A 148 -1.63 2.13 -2.70
N LEU A 149 -2.79 1.86 -2.14
CA LEU A 149 -3.24 0.54 -1.73
C LEU A 149 -4.51 0.20 -2.48
N GLY A 150 -4.55 -1.00 -3.06
CA GLY A 150 -5.72 -1.55 -3.72
C GLY A 150 -5.98 -2.97 -3.27
N ALA A 151 -7.20 -3.41 -3.46
CA ALA A 151 -7.60 -4.76 -3.11
C ALA A 151 -8.63 -5.30 -4.11
N LYS A 152 -8.72 -6.62 -4.16
CA LYS A 152 -9.65 -7.33 -5.03
C LYS A 152 -10.01 -8.66 -4.42
N ALA A 153 -11.32 -8.92 -4.29
CA ALA A 153 -11.81 -10.23 -3.89
C ALA A 153 -11.74 -11.21 -5.08
N ILE A 154 -11.25 -12.41 -4.82
CA ILE A 154 -11.17 -13.50 -5.80
C ILE A 154 -12.04 -14.64 -5.28
N LYS A 155 -13.08 -14.98 -6.03
CA LYS A 155 -14.15 -15.91 -5.60
C LYS A 155 -14.44 -16.96 -6.65
N GLY A 156 -15.01 -18.08 -6.19
CA GLY A 156 -15.55 -19.11 -7.06
C GLY A 156 -14.52 -19.72 -7.99
N ASP A 157 -14.82 -19.78 -9.27
CA ASP A 157 -13.98 -20.43 -10.28
C ASP A 157 -12.68 -19.69 -10.58
N ASP A 158 -12.52 -18.44 -10.09
CA ASP A 158 -11.30 -17.66 -10.25
C ASP A 158 -10.23 -17.98 -9.21
N ILE A 159 -10.57 -18.74 -8.18
CA ILE A 159 -9.64 -19.12 -7.11
C ILE A 159 -8.56 -20.07 -7.65
N ARG A 160 -7.30 -19.74 -7.34
CA ARG A 160 -6.11 -20.52 -7.72
C ARG A 160 -5.19 -20.71 -6.52
N GLN A 161 -4.30 -21.68 -6.59
CA GLN A 161 -3.20 -21.82 -5.62
C GLN A 161 -1.99 -20.96 -5.99
N GLN A 162 -1.84 -20.68 -7.26
CA GLN A 162 -0.79 -19.79 -7.80
C GLN A 162 -1.40 -18.77 -8.74
N TYR A 163 -0.89 -17.55 -8.64
CA TYR A 163 -1.35 -16.43 -9.43
C TYR A 163 -0.25 -15.84 -10.28
N THR A 164 -0.62 -15.17 -11.37
CA THR A 164 0.27 -14.39 -12.21
C THR A 164 -0.07 -12.90 -12.08
N THR A 165 0.75 -12.04 -12.67
CA THR A 165 0.51 -10.59 -12.69
C THR A 165 -0.83 -10.21 -13.34
N GLU A 166 -1.41 -11.10 -14.11
CA GLU A 166 -2.77 -10.95 -14.67
C GLU A 166 -3.84 -10.80 -13.57
N ALA A 167 -3.63 -11.38 -12.39
CA ALA A 167 -4.55 -11.26 -11.27
C ALA A 167 -4.65 -9.82 -10.74
N GLU A 168 -3.67 -8.97 -11.00
CA GLU A 168 -3.67 -7.57 -10.57
C GLU A 168 -4.63 -6.67 -11.35
N LYS A 169 -5.28 -7.17 -12.40
CA LYS A 169 -6.28 -6.39 -13.15
C LYS A 169 -7.52 -6.09 -12.31
N ASP A 170 -8.19 -5.00 -12.66
CA ASP A 170 -9.46 -4.60 -12.06
C ASP A 170 -9.39 -4.41 -10.55
N LEU A 171 -8.28 -3.87 -10.06
CA LEU A 171 -8.11 -3.51 -8.66
C LEU A 171 -9.05 -2.38 -8.25
N ILE A 172 -9.46 -2.43 -6.99
CA ILE A 172 -10.22 -1.35 -6.36
C ILE A 172 -9.27 -0.56 -5.47
N ILE A 173 -9.08 0.71 -5.77
CA ILE A 173 -8.26 1.60 -4.92
C ILE A 173 -8.97 1.76 -3.58
N ARG A 174 -8.26 1.46 -2.49
CA ARG A 174 -8.77 1.56 -1.12
C ARG A 174 -8.28 2.81 -0.42
N GLY A 175 -7.10 3.29 -0.74
CA GLY A 175 -6.54 4.48 -0.12
C GLY A 175 -5.05 4.61 -0.29
N PHE A 176 -4.46 5.39 0.62
CA PHE A 176 -3.05 5.77 0.54
C PHE A 176 -2.35 5.63 1.88
N LEU A 177 -1.05 5.41 1.79
CA LEU A 177 -0.12 5.43 2.91
C LEU A 177 0.86 6.56 2.68
N THR A 178 1.11 7.37 3.70
CA THR A 178 2.11 8.42 3.65
C THR A 178 3.22 8.13 4.64
N PHE A 179 4.46 8.33 4.19
CA PHE A 179 5.66 8.05 4.97
C PHE A 179 6.52 9.28 5.09
N LEU A 180 7.17 9.42 6.21
CA LEU A 180 8.11 10.49 6.51
C LEU A 180 9.51 9.92 6.74
N ASP A 181 10.51 10.54 6.11
CA ASP A 181 11.93 10.33 6.41
C ASP A 181 12.35 11.37 7.46
N PRO A 182 12.37 11.04 8.76
CA PRO A 182 12.79 12.00 9.77
C PRO A 182 14.28 12.32 9.63
N PRO A 183 14.71 13.57 9.91
CA PRO A 183 16.13 13.90 9.95
C PRO A 183 16.81 13.15 11.09
N LYS A 184 18.12 12.88 10.96
CA LYS A 184 18.92 12.34 12.06
C LYS A 184 18.99 13.34 13.19
N ASP A 185 18.84 12.86 14.40
CA ASP A 185 19.11 13.67 15.59
C ASP A 185 20.59 14.07 15.59
N SER A 186 20.83 15.34 15.75
CA SER A 186 22.19 15.88 15.80
C SER A 186 22.84 15.69 17.16
#